data_12552615a2bb7819868307f7e6074972
#
_entry.id   12552615a2bb7819868307f7e6074972
#
_cell.length_a   1.000
_cell.length_b   1.000
_cell.length_c   1.000
_cell.angle_alpha   90.00
_cell.angle_beta   90.00
_cell.angle_gamma   90.00
#
_symmetry.space_group_name_H-M   'P 1'
#
loop_
_entity.id
_entity.type
_entity.pdbx_description
1 polymer ?
#
loop_
_entity_poly.entity_id
_entity_poly.type
_entity_poly.pdbx_seq_one_letter_code
_entity_poly.pdbx_strand_id
1 'polypeptide(L)'
;MTLEGNDEAPRIASAVNGVNFNIHFGTRCTDGDGWTDFTVSAPFAIDEEISSVLGAFWNRRNRFARVYRTDKQLLIEMDVIVAGGVSRDHLKYQFAVWNDLTTLFLRHLKADHAVLARQSAARAAGLESAGTAPITPKAIASTPVGTLSA
;
A
#
# COMPACT_ATOMS: atom_id res chain seq x y z
N MET A 1 -10.75 -18.94 -12.47
CA MET A 1 -9.45 -18.54 -13.05
C MET A 1 -9.63 -18.43 -14.55
N THR A 2 -9.40 -17.27 -15.11
CA THR A 2 -9.63 -16.97 -16.54
C THR A 2 -8.35 -16.41 -17.12
N LEU A 3 -7.93 -16.93 -18.27
CA LEU A 3 -6.81 -16.40 -19.05
C LEU A 3 -7.37 -15.25 -19.91
N GLU A 4 -6.75 -14.09 -19.83
CA GLU A 4 -7.12 -12.87 -20.53
C GLU A 4 -5.87 -12.23 -21.15
N GLY A 5 -6.06 -11.25 -22.04
CA GLY A 5 -4.97 -10.57 -22.72
C GLY A 5 -4.60 -11.19 -24.06
N ASN A 6 -3.51 -10.73 -24.65
CA ASN A 6 -2.92 -11.24 -25.89
C ASN A 6 -1.59 -11.95 -25.61
N ASP A 7 -0.98 -12.55 -26.64
CA ASP A 7 0.29 -13.29 -26.50
C ASP A 7 1.47 -12.43 -26.02
N GLU A 8 1.40 -11.10 -26.15
CA GLU A 8 2.45 -10.17 -25.71
C GLU A 8 2.32 -9.79 -24.24
N ALA A 9 1.06 -9.75 -23.71
CA ALA A 9 0.77 -9.40 -22.33
C ALA A 9 -0.33 -10.29 -21.75
N PRO A 10 -0.08 -11.57 -21.55
CA PRO A 10 -1.06 -12.48 -20.98
C PRO A 10 -1.32 -12.15 -19.52
N ARG A 11 -2.57 -12.32 -19.11
CA ARG A 11 -3.05 -12.06 -17.76
C ARG A 11 -3.93 -13.21 -17.28
N ILE A 12 -3.79 -13.58 -16.03
CA ILE A 12 -4.69 -14.53 -15.39
C ILE A 12 -5.51 -13.79 -14.33
N ALA A 13 -6.84 -13.76 -14.50
CA ALA A 13 -7.76 -13.25 -13.50
C ALA A 13 -8.21 -14.38 -12.57
N SER A 14 -8.24 -14.11 -11.26
CA SER A 14 -8.65 -15.07 -10.24
C SER A 14 -9.19 -14.34 -9.00
N ALA A 15 -9.65 -15.10 -8.00
CA ALA A 15 -10.12 -14.55 -6.74
C ALA A 15 -9.74 -15.47 -5.57
N VAL A 16 -9.50 -14.86 -4.40
CA VAL A 16 -9.26 -15.55 -3.14
C VAL A 16 -9.89 -14.76 -2.00
N ASN A 17 -10.62 -15.42 -1.11
CA ASN A 17 -11.28 -14.80 0.06
C ASN A 17 -12.13 -13.55 -0.29
N GLY A 18 -12.80 -13.56 -1.45
CA GLY A 18 -13.60 -12.43 -1.94
C GLY A 18 -12.79 -11.26 -2.53
N VAL A 19 -11.48 -11.42 -2.68
CA VAL A 19 -10.60 -10.44 -3.34
C VAL A 19 -10.30 -10.91 -4.75
N ASN A 20 -10.66 -10.11 -5.74
CA ASN A 20 -10.25 -10.31 -7.13
C ASN A 20 -8.79 -9.88 -7.28
N PHE A 21 -8.01 -10.68 -7.98
CA PHE A 21 -6.62 -10.37 -8.29
C PHE A 21 -6.26 -10.80 -9.71
N ASN A 22 -5.20 -10.20 -10.24
CA ASN A 22 -4.62 -10.56 -11.53
C ASN A 22 -3.18 -11.03 -11.34
N ILE A 23 -2.75 -11.94 -12.22
CA ILE A 23 -1.37 -12.32 -12.40
C ILE A 23 -0.94 -11.77 -13.75
N HIS A 24 0.04 -10.90 -13.74
CA HIS A 24 0.65 -10.29 -14.92
C HIS A 24 2.02 -10.93 -15.12
N PHE A 25 2.25 -11.51 -16.28
CA PHE A 25 3.57 -12.03 -16.63
C PHE A 25 4.50 -10.88 -17.01
N GLY A 26 5.74 -10.94 -16.56
CA GLY A 26 6.73 -9.89 -16.71
C GLY A 26 7.66 -10.08 -17.91
N THR A 27 8.90 -10.40 -17.66
CA THR A 27 9.93 -10.51 -18.69
C THR A 27 9.93 -11.89 -19.37
N ARG A 28 9.95 -11.91 -20.71
CA ARG A 28 10.10 -13.18 -21.45
C ARG A 28 11.50 -13.76 -21.30
N CYS A 29 11.58 -15.07 -21.26
CA CYS A 29 12.86 -15.77 -21.34
C CYS A 29 13.54 -15.49 -22.69
N THR A 30 14.86 -15.31 -22.67
CA THR A 30 15.67 -15.11 -23.89
C THR A 30 15.91 -16.40 -24.65
N ASP A 31 15.92 -17.53 -23.95
CA ASP A 31 16.39 -18.82 -24.48
C ASP A 31 15.26 -19.86 -24.60
N GLY A 32 13.99 -19.44 -24.66
CA GLY A 32 12.87 -20.37 -24.80
C GLY A 32 11.49 -19.75 -24.56
N ASP A 33 10.50 -20.63 -24.54
CA ASP A 33 9.14 -20.26 -24.22
C ASP A 33 8.96 -20.13 -22.71
N GLY A 34 8.54 -18.94 -22.24
CA GLY A 34 8.23 -18.74 -20.84
C GLY A 34 8.54 -17.33 -20.35
N TRP A 35 8.47 -17.18 -19.04
CA TRP A 35 8.60 -15.90 -18.34
C TRP A 35 9.56 -16.05 -17.16
N THR A 36 10.35 -15.03 -16.89
CA THR A 36 11.30 -15.02 -15.77
C THR A 36 10.67 -14.58 -14.46
N ASP A 37 9.53 -13.93 -14.55
CA ASP A 37 8.83 -13.37 -13.39
C ASP A 37 7.34 -13.16 -13.69
N PHE A 38 6.57 -12.95 -12.63
CA PHE A 38 5.19 -12.45 -12.69
C PHE A 38 4.85 -11.62 -11.47
N THR A 39 3.89 -10.73 -11.62
CA THR A 39 3.34 -9.91 -10.53
C THR A 39 1.91 -10.34 -10.24
N VAL A 40 1.61 -10.61 -8.97
CA VAL A 40 0.23 -10.79 -8.49
C VAL A 40 -0.25 -9.45 -7.96
N SER A 41 -1.38 -8.94 -8.45
CA SER A 41 -1.89 -7.62 -8.09
C SER A 41 -3.38 -7.62 -7.79
N ALA A 42 -3.80 -6.93 -6.73
CA ALA A 42 -5.20 -6.75 -6.36
C ALA A 42 -5.53 -5.26 -6.17
N PRO A 43 -6.53 -4.74 -6.91
CA PRO A 43 -6.99 -3.36 -6.76
C PRO A 43 -8.07 -3.25 -5.66
N PHE A 44 -8.02 -2.16 -4.89
CA PHE A 44 -9.04 -1.78 -3.93
C PHE A 44 -9.48 -0.35 -4.20
N ALA A 45 -10.80 -0.13 -4.30
CA ALA A 45 -11.37 1.21 -4.34
C ALA A 45 -11.32 1.82 -2.95
N ILE A 46 -10.83 3.04 -2.83
CA ILE A 46 -10.70 3.74 -1.55
C ILE A 46 -10.92 5.24 -1.71
N ASP A 47 -11.27 5.89 -0.58
CA ASP A 47 -11.34 7.34 -0.49
C ASP A 47 -9.93 7.97 -0.50
N GLU A 48 -9.81 9.16 -1.08
CA GLU A 48 -8.53 9.81 -1.38
C GLU A 48 -7.63 10.05 -0.16
N GLU A 49 -8.20 10.38 0.99
CA GLU A 49 -7.43 10.72 2.20
C GLU A 49 -6.74 9.52 2.86
N ILE A 50 -7.35 8.33 2.77
CA ILE A 50 -6.86 7.12 3.46
C ILE A 50 -5.63 6.52 2.76
N SER A 51 -5.55 6.63 1.45
CA SER A 51 -4.67 5.80 0.63
C SER A 51 -3.17 6.03 0.83
N SER A 52 -2.73 7.28 0.98
CA SER A 52 -1.29 7.60 1.06
C SER A 52 -0.67 7.17 2.39
N VAL A 53 -1.40 7.34 3.49
CA VAL A 53 -0.92 6.97 4.83
C VAL A 53 -0.89 5.45 4.99
N LEU A 54 -1.94 4.76 4.52
CA LEU A 54 -2.05 3.30 4.63
C LEU A 54 -0.95 2.58 3.85
N GLY A 55 -0.68 3.00 2.61
CA GLY A 55 0.36 2.40 1.79
C GLY A 55 1.76 2.56 2.41
N ALA A 56 2.10 3.76 2.88
CA ALA A 56 3.38 4.02 3.54
C ALA A 56 3.53 3.20 4.83
N PHE A 57 2.46 3.10 5.62
CA PHE A 57 2.45 2.31 6.84
C PHE A 57 2.62 0.81 6.56
N TRP A 58 1.92 0.29 5.55
CA TRP A 58 2.05 -1.10 5.12
C TRP A 58 3.47 -1.42 4.69
N ASN A 59 4.04 -0.65 3.76
CA ASN A 59 5.35 -0.89 3.19
C ASN A 59 6.49 -0.85 4.23
N ARG A 60 6.31 -0.12 5.32
CA ARG A 60 7.28 -0.05 6.40
C ARG A 60 7.25 -1.28 7.32
N ARG A 61 6.11 -1.97 7.41
CA ARG A 61 5.87 -3.07 8.37
C ARG A 61 5.82 -4.45 7.75
N ASN A 62 5.46 -4.53 6.49
CA ASN A 62 5.24 -5.81 5.82
C ASN A 62 6.29 -6.04 4.72
N ARG A 63 6.60 -7.30 4.51
CA ARG A 63 7.53 -7.76 3.47
C ARG A 63 6.75 -8.43 2.35
N PHE A 64 7.43 -8.64 1.23
CA PHE A 64 6.99 -9.40 0.05
C PHE A 64 5.91 -8.74 -0.80
N ALA A 65 5.02 -7.93 -0.26
CA ALA A 65 4.07 -7.17 -1.05
C ALA A 65 4.20 -5.68 -0.79
N ARG A 66 4.16 -4.89 -1.85
CA ARG A 66 4.09 -3.43 -1.79
C ARG A 66 2.65 -2.95 -1.97
N VAL A 67 2.33 -1.82 -1.35
CA VAL A 67 1.07 -1.12 -1.50
C VAL A 67 1.35 0.28 -2.01
N TYR A 68 0.66 0.67 -3.07
CA TYR A 68 0.79 2.01 -3.63
C TYR A 68 -0.53 2.47 -4.25
N ARG A 69 -0.66 3.77 -4.43
CA ARG A 69 -1.82 4.40 -5.03
C ARG A 69 -1.62 4.64 -6.51
N THR A 70 -2.67 4.38 -7.28
CA THR A 70 -2.89 4.95 -8.62
C THR A 70 -3.99 6.01 -8.54
N ASP A 71 -4.39 6.61 -9.67
CA ASP A 71 -5.37 7.72 -9.68
C ASP A 71 -6.68 7.43 -8.95
N LYS A 72 -7.14 6.19 -8.92
CA LYS A 72 -8.46 5.81 -8.37
C LYS A 72 -8.46 4.61 -7.44
N GLN A 73 -7.32 3.98 -7.21
CA GLN A 73 -7.25 2.69 -6.54
C GLN A 73 -6.00 2.60 -5.67
N LEU A 74 -6.11 1.82 -4.62
CA LEU A 74 -4.98 1.31 -3.88
C LEU A 74 -4.67 -0.09 -4.41
N LEU A 75 -3.42 -0.33 -4.82
CA LEU A 75 -2.96 -1.62 -5.28
C LEU A 75 -2.08 -2.27 -4.23
N ILE A 76 -2.29 -3.57 -3.98
CA ILE A 76 -1.32 -4.42 -3.33
C ILE A 76 -0.71 -5.34 -4.39
N GLU A 77 0.61 -5.44 -4.43
CA GLU A 77 1.34 -6.23 -5.42
C GLU A 77 2.44 -7.06 -4.78
N MET A 78 2.65 -8.24 -5.34
CA MET A 78 3.74 -9.14 -4.99
C MET A 78 4.41 -9.65 -6.26
N ASP A 79 5.72 -9.40 -6.39
CA ASP A 79 6.53 -9.91 -7.50
C ASP A 79 7.09 -11.29 -7.15
N VAL A 80 7.05 -12.20 -8.11
CA VAL A 80 7.56 -13.57 -7.98
C VAL A 80 8.54 -13.86 -9.10
N ILE A 81 9.78 -14.12 -8.74
CA ILE A 81 10.84 -14.49 -9.68
C ILE A 81 10.82 -16.00 -9.89
N VAL A 82 10.76 -16.43 -11.14
CA VAL A 82 10.73 -17.85 -11.55
C VAL A 82 11.85 -18.17 -12.54
N ALA A 83 12.78 -17.25 -12.76
CA ALA A 83 13.94 -17.42 -13.63
C ALA A 83 14.72 -18.70 -13.27
N GLY A 84 15.11 -19.45 -14.28
CA GLY A 84 15.79 -20.75 -14.11
C GLY A 84 14.86 -21.90 -13.76
N GLY A 85 13.56 -21.67 -13.68
CA GLY A 85 12.53 -22.65 -13.33
C GLY A 85 12.34 -22.78 -11.81
N VAL A 86 11.11 -23.05 -11.39
CA VAL A 86 10.75 -23.26 -9.99
C VAL A 86 9.86 -24.49 -9.84
N SER A 87 9.89 -25.13 -8.67
CA SER A 87 9.03 -26.27 -8.39
C SER A 87 7.56 -25.85 -8.21
N ARG A 88 6.65 -26.80 -8.41
CA ARG A 88 5.23 -26.60 -8.11
C ARG A 88 4.99 -26.20 -6.65
N ASP A 89 5.77 -26.74 -5.73
CA ASP A 89 5.63 -26.44 -4.30
C ASP A 89 6.13 -25.04 -3.96
N HIS A 90 7.14 -24.53 -4.65
CA HIS A 90 7.52 -23.13 -4.58
C HIS A 90 6.35 -22.22 -4.97
N LEU A 91 5.69 -22.48 -6.10
CA LEU A 91 4.52 -21.67 -6.53
C LEU A 91 3.37 -21.76 -5.54
N LYS A 92 3.05 -22.95 -5.01
CA LYS A 92 2.03 -23.10 -3.97
C LYS A 92 2.34 -22.24 -2.74
N TYR A 93 3.61 -22.23 -2.31
CA TYR A 93 4.05 -21.43 -1.19
C TYR A 93 3.90 -19.92 -1.47
N GLN A 94 4.28 -19.45 -2.67
CA GLN A 94 4.10 -18.03 -3.05
C GLN A 94 2.62 -17.63 -3.02
N PHE A 95 1.72 -18.46 -3.51
CA PHE A 95 0.28 -18.19 -3.43
C PHE A 95 -0.30 -18.28 -2.01
N ALA A 96 0.27 -19.12 -1.15
CA ALA A 96 -0.08 -19.12 0.28
C ALA A 96 0.34 -17.80 0.94
N VAL A 97 1.55 -17.31 0.68
CA VAL A 97 2.03 -16.00 1.15
C VAL A 97 1.13 -14.87 0.62
N TRP A 98 0.76 -14.90 -0.66
CA TRP A 98 -0.18 -13.94 -1.24
C TRP A 98 -1.53 -13.91 -0.51
N ASN A 99 -2.10 -15.08 -0.24
CA ASN A 99 -3.36 -15.22 0.49
C ASN A 99 -3.28 -14.62 1.90
N ASP A 100 -2.19 -14.87 2.61
CA ASP A 100 -1.98 -14.34 3.97
C ASP A 100 -1.81 -12.81 3.95
N LEU A 101 -1.05 -12.27 2.99
CA LEU A 101 -0.82 -10.85 2.82
C LEU A 101 -2.11 -10.10 2.46
N THR A 102 -2.91 -10.63 1.52
CA THR A 102 -4.20 -10.01 1.16
C THR A 102 -5.20 -10.06 2.31
N THR A 103 -5.24 -11.15 3.07
CA THR A 103 -6.06 -11.28 4.27
C THR A 103 -5.66 -10.27 5.34
N LEU A 104 -4.36 -10.11 5.58
CA LEU A 104 -3.83 -9.13 6.52
C LEU A 104 -4.13 -7.69 6.05
N PHE A 105 -3.97 -7.42 4.75
CA PHE A 105 -4.25 -6.11 4.17
C PHE A 105 -5.72 -5.72 4.30
N LEU A 106 -6.65 -6.65 4.06
CA LEU A 106 -8.08 -6.41 4.27
C LEU A 106 -8.42 -6.03 5.72
N ARG A 107 -7.74 -6.63 6.70
CA ARG A 107 -7.92 -6.27 8.12
C ARG A 107 -7.45 -4.84 8.38
N HIS A 108 -6.31 -4.43 7.80
CA HIS A 108 -5.82 -3.05 7.89
C HIS A 108 -6.79 -2.06 7.26
N LEU A 109 -7.29 -2.33 6.06
CA LEU A 109 -8.30 -1.49 5.40
C LEU A 109 -9.54 -1.29 6.28
N LYS A 110 -10.08 -2.37 6.82
CA LYS A 110 -11.27 -2.30 7.68
C LYS A 110 -11.01 -1.52 8.98
N ALA A 111 -9.83 -1.67 9.56
CA ALA A 111 -9.45 -0.94 10.77
C ALA A 111 -9.34 0.56 10.52
N ASP A 112 -8.72 0.98 9.42
CA ASP A 112 -8.56 2.39 9.07
C ASP A 112 -9.89 3.05 8.72
N HIS A 113 -10.75 2.38 7.96
CA HIS A 113 -12.12 2.85 7.72
C HIS A 113 -12.90 3.07 9.01
N ALA A 114 -12.77 2.17 9.99
CA ALA A 114 -13.43 2.33 11.29
C ALA A 114 -12.90 3.52 12.10
N VAL A 115 -11.60 3.81 12.02
CA VAL A 115 -10.98 4.97 12.68
C VAL A 115 -11.49 6.27 12.04
N LEU A 116 -11.48 6.35 10.72
CA LEU A 116 -11.94 7.55 9.99
C LEU A 116 -13.42 7.81 10.16
N ALA A 117 -14.25 6.77 10.12
CA ALA A 117 -15.67 6.92 10.40
C ALA A 117 -15.94 7.47 11.81
N ARG A 118 -15.15 7.06 12.81
CA ARG A 118 -15.23 7.63 14.18
C ARG A 118 -14.77 9.07 14.23
N GLN A 119 -13.70 9.44 13.53
CA GLN A 119 -13.18 10.81 13.47
C GLN A 119 -14.16 11.74 12.77
N SER A 120 -14.73 11.35 11.63
CA SER A 120 -15.74 12.14 10.92
C SER A 120 -17.01 12.32 11.74
N ALA A 121 -17.47 11.29 12.44
CA ALA A 121 -18.61 11.37 13.35
C ALA A 121 -18.33 12.32 14.54
N ALA A 122 -17.12 12.27 15.10
CA ALA A 122 -16.70 13.19 16.17
C ALA A 122 -16.64 14.64 15.72
N ARG A 123 -16.15 14.90 14.50
CA ARG A 123 -16.17 16.24 13.87
C ARG A 123 -17.59 16.73 13.65
N ALA A 124 -18.45 15.90 13.09
CA ALA A 124 -19.86 16.24 12.86
C ALA A 124 -20.62 16.53 14.17
N ALA A 125 -20.26 15.85 15.26
CA ALA A 125 -20.85 16.05 16.58
C ALA A 125 -20.29 17.29 17.34
N GLY A 126 -19.34 18.06 16.75
CA GLY A 126 -18.76 19.26 17.37
C GLY A 126 -17.85 18.98 18.58
N LEU A 127 -17.36 17.75 18.73
CA LEU A 127 -16.51 17.34 19.85
C LEU A 127 -15.03 17.75 19.68
N GLU A 128 -14.67 18.40 18.58
CA GLU A 128 -13.34 18.96 18.33
C GLU A 128 -13.26 20.46 18.66
N SER A 129 -13.64 20.87 19.86
CA SER A 129 -13.32 22.23 20.29
C SER A 129 -12.88 22.26 21.73
N ALA A 130 -11.69 21.78 22.00
CA ALA A 130 -10.93 22.24 23.16
C ALA A 130 -9.47 21.86 22.97
N GLY A 131 -8.64 22.75 22.46
CA GLY A 131 -7.23 22.53 22.60
C GLY A 131 -6.29 23.07 21.54
N THR A 132 -6.53 24.29 21.05
CA THR A 132 -5.42 25.07 20.51
C THR A 132 -5.61 26.51 20.94
N ALA A 133 -5.21 26.80 22.18
CA ALA A 133 -4.92 28.16 22.55
C ALA A 133 -3.78 28.67 21.65
N PRO A 134 -3.87 29.88 21.07
CA PRO A 134 -2.78 30.42 20.27
C PRO A 134 -1.55 30.58 21.17
N ILE A 135 -0.45 29.92 20.78
CA ILE A 135 0.84 30.15 21.40
C ILE A 135 1.26 31.59 21.02
N THR A 136 1.06 32.53 21.94
CA THR A 136 1.58 33.88 21.78
C THR A 136 3.11 33.80 21.85
N PRO A 137 3.85 34.21 20.81
CA PRO A 137 5.31 34.21 20.89
C PRO A 137 5.75 35.19 21.95
N LYS A 138 6.38 34.71 23.02
CA LYS A 138 7.00 35.53 24.04
C LYS A 138 8.11 36.35 23.38
N ALA A 139 7.96 37.65 23.34
CA ALA A 139 8.95 38.58 22.82
C ALA A 139 10.28 38.36 23.55
N ILE A 140 11.32 37.99 22.77
CA ILE A 140 12.69 37.90 23.28
C ILE A 140 13.17 39.34 23.45
N ALA A 141 13.33 39.77 24.71
CA ALA A 141 13.94 41.06 25.05
C ALA A 141 15.40 41.10 24.55
N SER A 142 15.67 41.96 23.60
CA SER A 142 17.03 42.23 23.12
C SER A 142 17.84 42.94 24.20
N THR A 143 18.86 42.23 24.69
CA THR A 143 19.88 42.83 25.58
C THR A 143 20.82 43.71 24.74
N PRO A 144 21.04 44.99 25.12
CA PRO A 144 21.96 45.83 24.37
C PRO A 144 23.42 45.37 24.57
N VAL A 145 24.15 45.22 23.47
CA VAL A 145 25.56 44.96 23.44
C VAL A 145 26.31 46.18 23.98
N GLY A 146 27.00 46.00 25.08
CA GLY A 146 27.88 47.03 25.65
C GLY A 146 29.09 47.29 24.75
N THR A 147 29.28 48.54 24.39
CA THR A 147 30.48 49.05 23.71
C THR A 147 31.69 48.95 24.63
N LEU A 148 32.69 48.20 24.23
CA LEU A 148 34.04 48.23 24.78
C LEU A 148 34.80 49.36 24.09
N SER A 149 35.15 50.43 24.88
CA SER A 149 36.10 51.47 24.46
C SER A 149 37.49 51.11 24.97
N ALA A 150 38.44 51.28 24.05
CA ALA A 150 39.90 51.47 24.19
C ALA A 150 40.70 50.53 25.10
#